data_dae036c04bfceafc86784196fd6038a6
#
_entry.id   dae036c04bfceafc86784196fd6038a6
#
_cell.length_a   1.000
_cell.length_b   1.000
_cell.length_c   1.000
_cell.angle_alpha   90.00
_cell.angle_beta   90.00
_cell.angle_gamma   90.00
#
_symmetry.space_group_name_H-M   'P 1'
#
loop_
_entity.id
_entity.type
_entity.pdbx_description
1 polymer ?
#
loop_
_entity_poly.entity_id
_entity_poly.type
_entity_poly.pdbx_seq_one_letter_code
_entity_poly.pdbx_strand_id
1 'polypeptide(L)'
;MKYMLMLYGSQQDYDVLAGKPSPKRAWSAQDVAKMHAFMGSINKELVDSGEWVDAQGLTAPVHTRRVQLRNGVPVVTDGPYPETQEVIAGFWIVECESFDRATEIAARISHCPTPDGEGDVVDVRPVDSGEDL
;
A
#
# COMPACT_ATOMS: atom_id res chain seq x y z
N MET A 1 7.35 19.29 3.61
CA MET A 1 6.01 18.79 3.95
C MET A 1 5.96 17.28 3.74
N LYS A 2 5.21 16.56 4.55
CA LYS A 2 5.10 15.11 4.46
C LYS A 2 3.87 14.69 3.67
N TYR A 3 4.00 13.60 2.94
CA TYR A 3 2.92 13.00 2.15
C TYR A 3 2.91 11.49 2.38
N MET A 4 1.69 10.94 2.48
CA MET A 4 1.51 9.49 2.50
C MET A 4 1.14 9.01 1.11
N LEU A 5 1.86 8.01 0.62
CA LEU A 5 1.64 7.36 -0.66
C LEU A 5 1.05 5.99 -0.37
N MET A 6 -0.21 5.76 -0.75
CA MET A 6 -0.97 4.59 -0.31
C MET A 6 -1.21 3.62 -1.45
N LEU A 7 -0.97 2.34 -1.17
CA LEU A 7 -1.30 1.22 -2.04
C LEU A 7 -2.44 0.42 -1.44
N TYR A 8 -3.22 -0.20 -2.30
CA TYR A 8 -4.41 -0.96 -1.92
C TYR A 8 -4.33 -2.40 -2.42
N GLY A 9 -5.02 -3.29 -1.72
CA GLY A 9 -5.15 -4.68 -2.12
C GLY A 9 -6.34 -5.33 -1.44
N SER A 10 -6.94 -6.29 -2.13
CA SER A 10 -8.00 -7.14 -1.59
C SER A 10 -7.41 -8.44 -1.03
N GLN A 11 -8.22 -9.22 -0.30
CA GLN A 11 -7.82 -10.56 0.11
C GLN A 11 -7.43 -11.42 -1.09
N GLN A 12 -8.17 -11.31 -2.21
CA GLN A 12 -7.85 -12.05 -3.43
C GLN A 12 -6.48 -11.70 -4.00
N ASP A 13 -6.08 -10.42 -3.92
CA ASP A 13 -4.75 -9.99 -4.35
C ASP A 13 -3.65 -10.62 -3.49
N TYR A 14 -3.85 -10.67 -2.18
CA TYR A 14 -2.90 -11.30 -1.26
C TYR A 14 -2.82 -12.82 -1.48
N ASP A 15 -3.96 -13.47 -1.73
CA ASP A 15 -4.00 -14.92 -1.99
C ASP A 15 -3.19 -15.27 -3.24
N VAL A 16 -3.29 -14.47 -4.30
CA VAL A 16 -2.50 -14.64 -5.52
C VAL A 16 -1.01 -14.55 -5.23
N LEU A 17 -0.59 -13.54 -4.45
CA LEU A 17 0.82 -13.36 -4.10
C LEU A 17 1.34 -14.50 -3.23
N ALA A 18 0.48 -15.11 -2.42
CA ALA A 18 0.84 -16.24 -1.58
C ALA A 18 0.77 -17.60 -2.30
N GLY A 19 0.42 -17.61 -3.59
CA GLY A 19 0.26 -18.84 -4.37
C GLY A 19 -1.00 -19.62 -4.01
N LYS A 20 -1.98 -18.98 -3.36
CA LYS A 20 -3.26 -19.59 -3.01
C LYS A 20 -4.26 -19.46 -4.15
N PRO A 21 -5.29 -20.34 -4.22
CA PRO A 21 -6.34 -20.21 -5.21
C PRO A 21 -7.02 -18.84 -5.16
N SER A 22 -7.18 -18.22 -6.31
CA SER A 22 -7.82 -16.92 -6.47
C SER A 22 -8.38 -16.79 -7.88
N PRO A 23 -9.49 -16.05 -8.08
CA PRO A 23 -9.97 -15.75 -9.42
C PRO A 23 -9.07 -14.75 -10.17
N LYS A 24 -8.14 -14.10 -9.47
CA LYS A 24 -7.19 -13.19 -10.08
C LYS A 24 -6.09 -13.93 -10.84
N ARG A 25 -5.44 -13.24 -11.78
CA ARG A 25 -4.31 -13.80 -12.53
C ARG A 25 -3.18 -14.20 -11.60
N ALA A 26 -2.70 -15.43 -11.77
CA ALA A 26 -1.62 -15.95 -10.95
C ALA A 26 -0.31 -15.16 -11.12
N TRP A 27 0.43 -15.02 -10.03
CA TRP A 27 1.77 -14.46 -10.00
C TRP A 27 2.78 -15.61 -9.92
N SER A 28 3.77 -15.59 -10.81
CA SER A 28 4.89 -16.52 -10.73
C SER A 28 5.86 -16.07 -9.63
N ALA A 29 6.75 -16.98 -9.23
CA ALA A 29 7.82 -16.61 -8.30
C ALA A 29 8.70 -15.49 -8.89
N GLN A 30 8.87 -15.46 -10.21
CA GLN A 30 9.62 -14.41 -10.90
C GLN A 30 8.88 -13.06 -10.84
N ASP A 31 7.57 -13.05 -11.01
CA ASP A 31 6.76 -11.83 -10.87
C ASP A 31 6.89 -11.22 -9.47
N VAL A 32 6.82 -12.06 -8.43
CA VAL A 32 6.99 -11.64 -7.04
C VAL A 32 8.40 -11.08 -6.80
N ALA A 33 9.43 -11.74 -7.33
CA ALA A 33 10.82 -11.31 -7.21
C ALA A 33 11.03 -9.94 -7.87
N LYS A 34 10.44 -9.72 -9.05
CA LYS A 34 10.52 -8.42 -9.75
C LYS A 34 9.85 -7.30 -8.96
N MET A 35 8.70 -7.58 -8.36
CA MET A 35 8.00 -6.63 -7.50
C MET A 35 8.86 -6.23 -6.30
N HIS A 36 9.44 -7.20 -5.60
CA HIS A 36 10.29 -6.94 -4.44
C HIS A 36 11.54 -6.15 -4.83
N ALA A 37 12.17 -6.50 -5.94
CA ALA A 37 13.35 -5.79 -6.43
C ALA A 37 13.01 -4.32 -6.77
N PHE A 38 11.86 -4.09 -7.39
CA PHE A 38 11.39 -2.76 -7.71
C PHE A 38 11.13 -1.92 -6.45
N MET A 39 10.42 -2.49 -5.47
CA MET A 39 10.16 -1.81 -4.19
C MET A 39 11.46 -1.48 -3.46
N GLY A 40 12.44 -2.38 -3.48
CA GLY A 40 13.76 -2.13 -2.92
C GLY A 40 14.47 -0.97 -3.61
N SER A 41 14.33 -0.85 -4.94
CA SER A 41 14.92 0.27 -5.68
C SER A 41 14.25 1.61 -5.35
N ILE A 42 12.94 1.62 -5.15
CA ILE A 42 12.21 2.83 -4.70
C ILE A 42 12.72 3.26 -3.32
N ASN A 43 12.83 2.32 -2.39
CA ASN A 43 13.33 2.60 -1.04
C ASN A 43 14.74 3.21 -1.10
N LYS A 44 15.62 2.64 -1.91
CA LYS A 44 16.98 3.16 -2.09
C LYS A 44 16.98 4.57 -2.68
N GLU A 45 16.20 4.81 -3.72
CA GLU A 45 16.07 6.13 -4.35
C GLU A 45 15.63 7.20 -3.34
N LEU A 46 14.65 6.87 -2.50
CA LEU A 46 14.12 7.80 -1.49
C LEU A 46 15.12 8.07 -0.36
N VAL A 47 15.85 7.05 0.08
CA VAL A 47 16.92 7.22 1.07
C VAL A 47 18.03 8.09 0.48
N ASP A 48 18.46 7.82 -0.73
CA ASP A 48 19.54 8.56 -1.39
C ASP A 48 19.16 10.04 -1.64
N SER A 49 17.90 10.32 -1.94
CA SER A 49 17.41 11.68 -2.15
C SER A 49 17.12 12.44 -0.85
N GLY A 50 17.11 11.75 0.28
CA GLY A 50 16.76 12.34 1.59
C GLY A 50 15.26 12.52 1.80
N GLU A 51 14.43 11.92 0.94
CA GLU A 51 12.96 12.06 1.00
C GLU A 51 12.28 10.95 1.81
N TRP A 52 13.01 9.91 2.18
CA TRP A 52 12.48 8.79 2.97
C TRP A 52 12.11 9.23 4.40
N VAL A 53 10.90 8.87 4.84
CA VAL A 53 10.50 8.95 6.25
C VAL A 53 10.19 7.56 6.78
N ASP A 54 9.25 6.84 6.13
CA ASP A 54 8.86 5.51 6.56
C ASP A 54 8.20 4.76 5.39
N ALA A 55 8.16 3.44 5.48
CA ALA A 55 7.38 2.58 4.61
C ALA A 55 7.00 1.32 5.36
N GLN A 56 5.75 0.90 5.22
CA GLN A 56 5.25 -0.30 5.86
C GLN A 56 4.34 -1.06 4.90
N GLY A 57 4.52 -2.38 4.84
CA GLY A 57 3.55 -3.29 4.24
C GLY A 57 2.64 -3.83 5.34
N LEU A 58 1.37 -4.02 5.01
CA LEU A 58 0.38 -4.57 5.93
C LEU A 58 0.10 -6.02 5.58
N THR A 59 -0.29 -6.81 6.58
CA THR A 59 -0.72 -8.20 6.38
C THR A 59 -2.06 -8.25 5.63
N ALA A 60 -2.43 -9.44 5.16
CA ALA A 60 -3.69 -9.63 4.42
C ALA A 60 -4.92 -9.13 5.19
N PRO A 61 -5.95 -8.63 4.48
CA PRO A 61 -7.15 -8.08 5.11
C PRO A 61 -7.86 -9.03 6.08
N VAL A 62 -7.75 -10.35 5.88
CA VAL A 62 -8.34 -11.37 6.77
C VAL A 62 -7.81 -11.26 8.21
N HIS A 63 -6.63 -10.69 8.41
CA HIS A 63 -6.04 -10.51 9.74
C HIS A 63 -6.48 -9.21 10.43
N THR A 64 -7.37 -8.46 9.81
CA THR A 64 -7.87 -7.21 10.38
C THR A 64 -8.89 -7.49 11.48
N ARG A 65 -8.82 -6.71 12.56
CA ARG A 65 -9.87 -6.65 13.58
C ARG A 65 -10.52 -5.28 13.55
N ARG A 66 -11.85 -5.28 13.57
CA ARG A 66 -12.65 -4.05 13.70
C ARG A 66 -13.16 -3.96 15.11
N VAL A 67 -13.00 -2.81 15.73
CA VAL A 67 -13.55 -2.52 17.05
C VAL A 67 -14.55 -1.40 16.92
N GLN A 68 -15.77 -1.62 17.40
CA GLN A 68 -16.85 -0.63 17.41
C GLN A 68 -17.47 -0.55 18.81
N LEU A 69 -17.87 0.64 19.22
CA LEU A 69 -18.68 0.79 20.43
C LEU A 69 -20.16 0.60 20.07
N ARG A 70 -20.85 -0.28 20.79
CA ARG A 70 -22.29 -0.43 20.72
C ARG A 70 -22.85 -0.29 22.15
N ASN A 71 -23.66 0.75 22.35
CA ASN A 71 -24.17 1.06 23.68
C ASN A 71 -23.06 1.17 24.74
N GLY A 72 -21.92 1.77 24.35
CA GLY A 72 -20.77 1.95 25.24
C GLY A 72 -19.91 0.71 25.44
N VAL A 73 -20.20 -0.40 24.76
CA VAL A 73 -19.45 -1.66 24.89
C VAL A 73 -18.65 -1.92 23.62
N PRO A 74 -17.33 -2.20 23.71
CA PRO A 74 -16.54 -2.58 22.55
C PRO A 74 -16.99 -3.92 21.96
N VAL A 75 -17.23 -3.94 20.64
CA VAL A 75 -17.53 -5.14 19.86
C VAL A 75 -16.39 -5.34 18.88
N VAL A 76 -15.80 -6.54 18.89
CA VAL A 76 -14.67 -6.90 18.01
C VAL A 76 -15.15 -7.83 16.92
N THR A 77 -14.83 -7.51 15.67
CA THR A 77 -15.10 -8.35 14.50
C THR A 77 -13.78 -8.69 13.82
N ASP A 78 -13.51 -9.99 13.65
CA ASP A 78 -12.34 -10.46 12.90
C ASP A 78 -12.67 -10.53 11.41
N GLY A 79 -11.71 -10.13 10.56
CA GLY A 79 -11.83 -10.22 9.12
C GLY A 79 -13.08 -9.52 8.55
N PRO A 80 -13.32 -8.23 8.83
CA PRO A 80 -14.60 -7.58 8.55
C PRO A 80 -14.85 -7.29 7.06
N TYR A 81 -13.90 -7.59 6.17
CA TYR A 81 -13.96 -7.22 4.76
C TYR A 81 -14.34 -8.40 3.87
N PRO A 82 -15.22 -8.19 2.86
CA PRO A 82 -15.39 -9.15 1.78
C PRO A 82 -14.05 -9.38 1.04
N GLU A 83 -13.88 -10.57 0.44
CA GLU A 83 -12.65 -10.95 -0.26
C GLU A 83 -12.29 -10.02 -1.42
N THR A 84 -13.27 -9.33 -2.00
CA THR A 84 -13.11 -8.45 -3.15
C THR A 84 -12.84 -7.00 -2.78
N GLN A 85 -12.99 -6.63 -1.49
CA GLN A 85 -12.82 -5.26 -1.07
C GLN A 85 -11.35 -4.87 -1.00
N GLU A 86 -10.98 -3.82 -1.72
CA GLU A 86 -9.65 -3.23 -1.63
C GLU A 86 -9.57 -2.36 -0.39
N VAL A 87 -8.52 -2.59 0.40
CA VAL A 87 -8.19 -1.80 1.58
C VAL A 87 -6.71 -1.43 1.51
N ILE A 88 -6.27 -0.55 2.38
CA ILE A 88 -4.85 -0.16 2.40
C ILE A 88 -3.98 -1.41 2.60
N ALA A 89 -3.00 -1.60 1.72
CA ALA A 89 -2.08 -2.73 1.74
C ALA A 89 -0.68 -2.33 2.18
N GLY A 90 -0.35 -1.07 2.07
CA GLY A 90 0.94 -0.54 2.44
C GLY A 90 1.03 0.94 2.12
N PHE A 91 2.10 1.56 2.58
CA PHE A 91 2.31 2.98 2.36
C PHE A 91 3.78 3.35 2.45
N TRP A 92 4.10 4.47 1.83
CA TRP A 92 5.32 5.24 2.10
C TRP A 92 4.94 6.58 2.70
N ILE A 93 5.78 7.10 3.56
CA ILE A 93 5.74 8.50 3.97
C ILE A 93 7.02 9.14 3.47
N VAL A 94 6.87 10.22 2.72
CA VAL A 94 7.98 11.01 2.19
C VAL A 94 7.93 12.43 2.69
N GLU A 95 9.08 13.02 2.89
CA GLU A 95 9.26 14.46 3.16
C GLU A 95 9.86 15.06 1.91
N CYS A 96 9.13 15.93 1.21
CA CYS A 96 9.60 16.51 -0.04
C CYS A 96 9.12 17.95 -0.23
N GLU A 97 9.64 18.59 -1.27
CA GLU A 97 9.49 20.04 -1.47
C GLU A 97 8.07 20.47 -1.83
N SER A 98 7.28 19.58 -2.47
CA SER A 98 5.98 19.98 -3.02
C SER A 98 5.06 18.77 -3.21
N PHE A 99 3.77 19.04 -3.36
CA PHE A 99 2.78 18.04 -3.77
C PHE A 99 3.10 17.46 -5.15
N ASP A 100 3.58 18.30 -6.06
CA ASP A 100 3.99 17.85 -7.39
C ASP A 100 5.15 16.85 -7.29
N ARG A 101 6.12 17.09 -6.43
CA ARG A 101 7.21 16.14 -6.21
C ARG A 101 6.69 14.81 -5.65
N ALA A 102 5.80 14.85 -4.65
CA ALA A 102 5.18 13.64 -4.12
C ALA A 102 4.42 12.87 -5.19
N THR A 103 3.75 13.59 -6.10
CA THR A 103 3.04 12.99 -7.24
C THR A 103 4.00 12.31 -8.22
N GLU A 104 5.15 12.90 -8.48
CA GLU A 104 6.21 12.27 -9.30
C GLU A 104 6.69 10.96 -8.67
N ILE A 105 6.90 10.95 -7.36
CA ILE A 105 7.31 9.75 -6.63
C ILE A 105 6.21 8.68 -6.74
N ALA A 106 4.94 9.05 -6.57
CA ALA A 106 3.82 8.15 -6.71
C ALA A 106 3.73 7.57 -8.13
N ALA A 107 3.94 8.40 -9.16
CA ALA A 107 3.99 7.94 -10.55
C ALA A 107 5.10 6.92 -10.76
N ARG A 108 6.25 7.12 -10.15
CA ARG A 108 7.37 6.16 -10.19
C ARG A 108 6.96 4.83 -9.54
N ILE A 109 6.29 4.87 -8.38
CA ILE A 109 5.81 3.69 -7.67
C ILE A 109 4.74 2.95 -8.50
N SER A 110 3.87 3.68 -9.20
CA SER A 110 2.82 3.07 -10.01
C SER A 110 3.34 2.20 -11.15
N HIS A 111 4.61 2.33 -11.51
CA HIS A 111 5.26 1.49 -12.53
C HIS A 111 5.73 0.14 -11.98
N CYS A 112 5.41 -0.20 -10.74
CA CYS A 112 5.74 -1.50 -10.17
C CYS A 112 5.27 -2.63 -11.10
N PRO A 113 6.14 -3.58 -11.47
CA PRO A 113 5.77 -4.65 -12.39
C PRO A 113 4.64 -5.51 -11.87
N THR A 114 3.66 -5.79 -12.74
CA THR A 114 2.55 -6.71 -12.49
C THR A 114 2.44 -7.69 -13.65
N PRO A 115 1.84 -8.90 -13.45
CA PRO A 115 1.75 -9.89 -14.52
C PRO A 115 0.97 -9.43 -15.75
N ASP A 116 -0.01 -8.53 -15.58
CA ASP A 116 -0.82 -8.00 -16.67
C ASP A 116 -0.24 -6.72 -17.29
N GLY A 117 0.84 -6.20 -16.72
CA GLY A 117 1.47 -4.98 -17.21
C GLY A 117 0.72 -3.68 -16.85
N GLU A 118 -0.39 -3.79 -16.16
CA GLU A 118 -1.10 -2.62 -15.61
C GLU A 118 -0.39 -2.18 -14.34
N GLY A 119 -0.27 -0.89 -14.14
CA GLY A 119 0.38 -0.36 -12.95
C GLY A 119 -0.54 -0.37 -11.74
N ASP A 120 0.04 -0.09 -10.58
CA ASP A 120 -0.71 0.08 -9.35
C ASP A 120 -1.32 1.48 -9.25
N VAL A 121 -2.46 1.58 -8.57
CA VAL A 121 -3.02 2.86 -8.16
C VAL A 121 -2.30 3.29 -6.89
N VAL A 122 -1.81 4.53 -6.89
CA VAL A 122 -1.15 5.13 -5.72
C VAL A 122 -1.86 6.43 -5.38
N ASP A 123 -2.47 6.49 -4.22
CA ASP A 123 -3.06 7.73 -3.72
C ASP A 123 -2.04 8.53 -2.92
N VAL A 124 -1.99 9.82 -3.17
CA VAL A 124 -1.08 10.75 -2.50
C VAL A 124 -1.89 11.67 -1.61
N ARG A 125 -1.61 11.65 -0.32
CA ARG A 125 -2.35 12.47 0.64
C ARG A 125 -1.38 13.24 1.53
N PRO A 126 -1.52 14.58 1.62
CA PRO A 126 -0.72 15.37 2.54
C PRO A 126 -0.94 14.91 3.99
N VAL A 127 0.14 14.82 4.73
CA VAL A 127 0.07 14.54 6.17
C VAL A 127 -0.17 15.87 6.88
N ASP A 128 -1.18 15.89 7.74
CA ASP A 128 -1.53 17.07 8.50
C ASP A 128 -0.43 17.36 9.55
N SER A 129 0.16 18.53 9.46
CA SER A 129 1.17 18.98 10.42
C SER A 129 0.57 19.59 11.69
N GLY A 130 -0.76 19.77 11.72
CA GLY A 130 -1.47 20.46 12.78
C GLY A 130 -1.50 21.98 12.62
N GLU A 131 -0.84 22.50 11.58
CA GLU A 131 -0.79 23.96 11.33
C GLU A 131 -1.89 24.45 10.41
N ASP A 132 -2.43 23.56 9.56
CA ASP A 132 -3.39 23.88 8.50
C ASP A 132 -4.84 23.53 8.84
N LEU A 133 -5.12 23.24 10.09
CA LEU A 133 -6.48 22.89 10.57
C LEU A 133 -7.27 24.09 10.98
#